data_c2fb784d951cceaa870e2e13a3c6a44c
#
_entry.id   c2fb784d951cceaa870e2e13a3c6a44c
#
_cell.length_a   1.000
_cell.length_b   1.000
_cell.length_c   1.000
_cell.angle_alpha   90.00
_cell.angle_beta   90.00
_cell.angle_gamma   90.00
#
_symmetry.space_group_name_H-M   'P 1'
#
loop_
_entity.id
_entity.type
_entity.pdbx_description
1 polymer ?
#
loop_
_entity_poly.entity_id
_entity_poly.type
_entity_poly.pdbx_seq_one_letter_code
_entity_poly.pdbx_strand_id
1 'polypeptide(L)'
;KGFVAKQDYASAENSLKQAIAQSQDDILTSLAALRLSAVQFQQGQFDAALASLNQVKSQGFSARKDLLAGDIQVAKGDVNGAKASFENAQKSGNPLEKQMAQMKLNNL
;
A
#
# COMPACT_ATOMS: atom_id res chain seq x y z
N LYS A 1 3.56 -13.56 19.74
CA LYS A 1 2.82 -13.83 18.86
C LYS A 1 2.67 -12.76 17.89
N GLY A 2 2.13 -12.96 16.81
CA GLY A 2 2.10 -12.00 15.75
C GLY A 2 3.44 -11.76 15.10
N PHE A 3 4.39 -12.56 15.40
CA PHE A 3 5.72 -12.46 14.87
C PHE A 3 5.82 -13.32 13.61
N VAL A 4 6.26 -12.71 12.52
CA VAL A 4 6.40 -13.41 11.24
C VAL A 4 7.87 -13.42 10.85
N ALA A 5 8.41 -14.61 10.61
CA ALA A 5 9.79 -14.75 10.22
C ALA A 5 10.01 -14.25 8.79
N LYS A 6 11.27 -13.90 8.48
CA LYS A 6 11.63 -13.45 7.14
C LYS A 6 11.24 -14.43 6.06
N GLN A 7 11.35 -15.74 6.34
CA GLN A 7 10.96 -16.77 5.39
C GLN A 7 9.50 -16.70 5.03
N ASP A 8 8.65 -16.42 6.02
CA ASP A 8 7.22 -16.32 5.79
C ASP A 8 6.87 -15.11 4.94
N TYR A 9 7.58 -14.02 5.12
CA TYR A 9 7.38 -12.84 4.27
C TYR A 9 7.78 -13.14 2.84
N ALA A 10 8.90 -13.83 2.63
CA ALA A 10 9.34 -14.17 1.29
C ALA A 10 8.34 -15.10 0.60
N SER A 11 7.81 -16.07 1.32
CA SER A 11 6.80 -16.99 0.78
C SER A 11 5.52 -16.24 0.44
N ALA A 12 5.08 -15.34 1.31
CA ALA A 12 3.90 -14.53 1.06
C ALA A 12 4.10 -13.64 -0.16
N GLU A 13 5.28 -13.05 -0.29
CA GLU A 13 5.61 -12.21 -1.42
C GLU A 13 5.52 -12.99 -2.74
N ASN A 14 6.11 -14.19 -2.77
CA ASN A 14 6.06 -15.02 -3.96
C ASN A 14 4.64 -15.42 -4.33
N SER A 15 3.85 -15.81 -3.35
CA SER A 15 2.46 -16.21 -3.58
C SER A 15 1.65 -15.05 -4.15
N LEU A 16 1.86 -13.85 -3.62
CA LEU A 16 1.14 -12.68 -4.08
C LEU A 16 1.55 -12.27 -5.49
N LYS A 17 2.85 -12.36 -5.79
CA LYS A 17 3.33 -12.09 -7.14
C LYS A 17 2.71 -13.06 -8.15
N GLN A 18 2.60 -14.34 -7.80
CA GLN A 18 1.98 -15.32 -8.66
C GLN A 18 0.49 -15.02 -8.85
N ALA A 19 -0.19 -14.65 -7.77
CA ALA A 19 -1.60 -14.31 -7.86
C ALA A 19 -1.83 -13.14 -8.81
N ILE A 20 -0.99 -12.12 -8.74
CA ILE A 20 -1.08 -10.97 -9.63
C ILE A 20 -0.84 -11.38 -11.08
N ALA A 21 0.19 -12.19 -11.31
CA ALA A 21 0.55 -12.62 -12.66
C ALA A 21 -0.54 -13.46 -13.31
N GLN A 22 -1.29 -14.21 -12.51
CA GLN A 22 -2.32 -15.11 -13.03
C GLN A 22 -3.70 -14.51 -13.04
N SER A 23 -3.92 -13.41 -12.35
CA SER A 23 -5.24 -12.82 -12.21
C SER A 23 -5.63 -12.01 -13.45
N GLN A 24 -6.89 -12.12 -13.85
CA GLN A 24 -7.46 -11.30 -14.89
C GLN A 24 -8.55 -10.38 -14.34
N ASP A 25 -8.74 -10.41 -13.04
CA ASP A 25 -9.76 -9.62 -12.36
C ASP A 25 -9.08 -8.43 -11.68
N ASP A 26 -9.44 -7.20 -12.07
CA ASP A 26 -8.82 -6.00 -11.55
C ASP A 26 -8.98 -5.85 -10.04
N ILE A 27 -10.10 -6.30 -9.50
CA ILE A 27 -10.32 -6.20 -8.06
C ILE A 27 -9.38 -7.14 -7.31
N LEU A 28 -9.27 -8.38 -7.76
CA LEU A 28 -8.36 -9.34 -7.14
C LEU A 28 -6.90 -8.93 -7.31
N THR A 29 -6.55 -8.43 -8.49
CA THR A 29 -5.20 -7.93 -8.74
C THR A 29 -4.88 -6.77 -7.82
N SER A 30 -5.80 -5.84 -7.67
CA SER A 30 -5.61 -4.67 -6.80
C SER A 30 -5.43 -5.09 -5.35
N LEU A 31 -6.27 -6.01 -4.88
CA LEU A 31 -6.18 -6.48 -3.50
C LEU A 31 -4.86 -7.20 -3.26
N ALA A 32 -4.45 -8.06 -4.20
CA ALA A 32 -3.17 -8.76 -4.08
C ALA A 32 -2.00 -7.77 -4.10
N ALA A 33 -2.08 -6.74 -4.94
CA ALA A 33 -1.03 -5.73 -5.02
C ALA A 33 -0.91 -4.94 -3.71
N LEU A 34 -2.04 -4.60 -3.09
CA LEU A 34 -2.01 -3.92 -1.80
C LEU A 34 -1.36 -4.79 -0.73
N ARG A 35 -1.67 -6.09 -0.72
CA ARG A 35 -1.08 -7.01 0.23
C ARG A 35 0.41 -7.20 -0.03
N LEU A 36 0.78 -7.31 -1.30
CA LEU A 36 2.19 -7.43 -1.67
C LEU A 36 2.97 -6.21 -1.20
N SER A 37 2.43 -5.03 -1.44
CA SER A 37 3.06 -3.79 -0.99
C SER A 37 3.23 -3.80 0.53
N ALA A 38 2.20 -4.21 1.27
CA ALA A 38 2.26 -4.26 2.73
C ALA A 38 3.34 -5.24 3.22
N VAL A 39 3.44 -6.40 2.58
CA VAL A 39 4.46 -7.39 2.94
C VAL A 39 5.85 -6.84 2.67
N GLN A 40 6.04 -6.18 1.54
CA GLN A 40 7.33 -5.57 1.21
C GLN A 40 7.66 -4.43 2.18
N PHE A 41 6.67 -3.64 2.55
CA PHE A 41 6.83 -2.57 3.53
C PHE A 41 7.32 -3.14 4.88
N GLN A 42 6.71 -4.24 5.32
CA GLN A 42 7.12 -4.88 6.58
C GLN A 42 8.56 -5.36 6.54
N GLN A 43 9.05 -5.68 5.37
CA GLN A 43 10.44 -6.11 5.19
C GLN A 43 11.41 -4.94 5.01
N GLY A 44 10.92 -3.71 5.05
CA GLY A 44 11.76 -2.55 4.82
C GLY A 44 12.09 -2.30 3.35
N GLN A 45 11.39 -2.97 2.44
CA GLN A 45 11.61 -2.81 1.00
C GLN A 45 10.70 -1.70 0.47
N PHE A 46 11.06 -0.47 0.79
CA PHE A 46 10.15 0.66 0.54
C PHE A 46 9.92 0.95 -0.94
N ASP A 47 10.99 0.93 -1.74
CA ASP A 47 10.84 1.21 -3.16
C ASP A 47 10.06 0.11 -3.88
N ALA A 48 10.29 -1.15 -3.50
CA ALA A 48 9.53 -2.26 -4.05
C ALA A 48 8.06 -2.16 -3.67
N ALA A 49 7.79 -1.78 -2.41
CA ALA A 49 6.42 -1.62 -1.94
C ALA A 49 5.69 -0.54 -2.73
N LEU A 50 6.35 0.60 -2.98
CA LEU A 50 5.74 1.67 -3.78
C LEU A 50 5.50 1.20 -5.22
N ALA A 51 6.45 0.47 -5.79
CA ALA A 51 6.30 -0.04 -7.15
C ALA A 51 5.11 -1.00 -7.25
N SER A 52 4.91 -1.84 -6.24
CA SER A 52 3.78 -2.79 -6.24
C SER A 52 2.44 -2.07 -6.28
N LEU A 53 2.35 -0.89 -5.69
CA LEU A 53 1.10 -0.12 -5.69
C LEU A 53 0.68 0.32 -7.09
N ASN A 54 1.60 0.33 -8.05
CA ASN A 54 1.26 0.66 -9.44
C ASN A 54 0.33 -0.38 -10.07
N GLN A 55 0.21 -1.53 -9.46
CA GLN A 55 -0.68 -2.59 -9.95
C GLN A 55 -2.07 -2.52 -9.33
N VAL A 56 -2.34 -1.55 -8.48
CA VAL A 56 -3.67 -1.30 -7.93
C VAL A 56 -4.43 -0.51 -8.98
N LYS A 57 -5.25 -1.20 -9.76
CA LYS A 57 -5.93 -0.60 -10.91
C LYS A 57 -7.38 -0.28 -10.67
N SER A 58 -8.01 -0.93 -9.71
CA SER A 58 -9.40 -0.68 -9.40
C SER A 58 -9.55 0.63 -8.63
N GLN A 59 -10.41 1.51 -9.12
CA GLN A 59 -10.59 2.81 -8.49
C GLN A 59 -11.18 2.73 -7.08
N GLY A 60 -11.88 1.65 -6.79
CA GLY A 60 -12.39 1.44 -5.45
C GLY A 60 -11.31 1.32 -4.38
N PHE A 61 -10.08 1.04 -4.78
CA PHE A 61 -8.95 0.92 -3.87
C PHE A 61 -8.00 2.11 -3.93
N SER A 62 -8.38 3.18 -4.65
CA SER A 62 -7.48 4.31 -4.87
C SER A 62 -7.05 4.97 -3.55
N ALA A 63 -8.00 5.20 -2.64
CA ALA A 63 -7.66 5.83 -1.36
C ALA A 63 -6.79 4.93 -0.50
N ARG A 64 -7.06 3.62 -0.49
CA ARG A 64 -6.21 2.67 0.23
C ARG A 64 -4.80 2.67 -0.30
N LYS A 65 -4.67 2.70 -1.62
CA LYS A 65 -3.37 2.79 -2.27
C LYS A 65 -2.63 4.02 -1.80
N ASP A 66 -3.30 5.17 -1.80
CA ASP A 66 -2.66 6.42 -1.42
C ASP A 66 -2.32 6.46 0.07
N LEU A 67 -3.17 5.90 0.93
CA LEU A 67 -2.86 5.83 2.35
C LEU A 67 -1.61 4.98 2.60
N LEU A 68 -1.52 3.84 1.94
CA LEU A 68 -0.35 2.98 2.10
C LEU A 68 0.89 3.63 1.50
N ALA A 69 0.74 4.27 0.33
CA ALA A 69 1.86 4.98 -0.28
C ALA A 69 2.40 6.05 0.66
N GLY A 70 1.50 6.81 1.29
CA GLY A 70 1.92 7.82 2.24
C GLY A 70 2.67 7.25 3.43
N ASP A 71 2.18 6.13 3.98
CA ASP A 71 2.86 5.48 5.10
C ASP A 71 4.27 5.02 4.71
N ILE A 72 4.41 4.46 3.52
CA ILE A 72 5.72 4.02 3.02
C ILE A 72 6.64 5.22 2.83
N GLN A 73 6.11 6.31 2.28
CA GLN A 73 6.90 7.51 2.04
C GLN A 73 7.39 8.14 3.33
N VAL A 74 6.54 8.15 4.37
CA VAL A 74 6.97 8.62 5.70
C VAL A 74 8.16 7.78 6.18
N ALA A 75 8.06 6.46 6.04
CA ALA A 75 9.13 5.57 6.49
C ALA A 75 10.42 5.77 5.72
N LYS A 76 10.32 6.14 4.43
CA LYS A 76 11.48 6.46 3.60
C LYS A 76 12.09 7.82 3.93
N GLY A 77 11.36 8.67 4.62
CA GLY A 77 11.80 10.04 4.84
C GLY A 77 11.31 11.02 3.78
N ASP A 78 10.43 10.60 2.89
CA ASP A 78 9.88 11.45 1.84
C ASP A 78 8.58 12.10 2.33
N VAL A 79 8.71 13.14 3.14
CA VAL A 79 7.56 13.80 3.75
C VAL A 79 6.69 14.51 2.72
N ASN A 80 7.31 15.14 1.72
CA ASN A 80 6.56 15.84 0.67
C ASN A 80 5.74 14.86 -0.16
N GLY A 81 6.31 13.70 -0.49
CA GLY A 81 5.57 12.65 -1.20
C GLY A 81 4.42 12.12 -0.36
N ALA A 82 4.68 11.90 0.94
CA ALA A 82 3.66 11.41 1.85
C ALA A 82 2.49 12.39 1.94
N LYS A 83 2.79 13.69 2.03
CA LYS A 83 1.76 14.71 2.09
C LYS A 83 0.85 14.64 0.85
N ALA A 84 1.46 14.55 -0.33
CA ALA A 84 0.70 14.46 -1.57
C ALA A 84 -0.18 13.22 -1.60
N SER A 85 0.34 12.08 -1.15
CA SER A 85 -0.42 10.83 -1.12
C SER A 85 -1.62 10.92 -0.18
N PHE A 86 -1.41 11.47 1.02
CA PHE A 86 -2.51 11.60 1.97
C PHE A 86 -3.56 12.61 1.49
N GLU A 87 -3.13 13.68 0.82
CA GLU A 87 -4.08 14.63 0.24
C GLU A 87 -4.92 13.97 -0.85
N ASN A 88 -4.31 13.11 -1.66
CA ASN A 88 -5.05 12.37 -2.67
C ASN A 88 -6.07 11.43 -2.02
N ALA A 89 -5.70 10.78 -0.92
CA ALA A 89 -6.62 9.90 -0.21
C ALA A 89 -7.81 10.68 0.35
N GLN A 90 -7.59 11.92 0.79
CA GLN A 90 -8.68 12.78 1.25
C GLN A 90 -9.67 13.07 0.14
N LYS A 91 -9.20 13.20 -1.08
CA LYS A 91 -10.07 13.54 -2.21
C LYS A 91 -10.89 12.34 -2.66
N SER A 92 -10.31 11.15 -2.65
CA SER A 92 -10.94 9.98 -3.26
C SER A 92 -11.53 8.99 -2.26
N GLY A 93 -11.27 9.17 -0.97
CA GLY A 93 -11.65 8.19 0.03
C GLY A 93 -13.10 8.27 0.48
N ASN A 94 -13.57 7.21 1.12
CA ASN A 94 -14.83 7.25 1.84
C ASN A 94 -14.61 8.04 3.14
N PRO A 95 -15.68 8.32 3.93
CA PRO A 95 -15.53 9.16 5.12
C PRO A 95 -14.46 8.67 6.10
N LEU A 96 -14.36 7.36 6.31
CA LEU A 96 -13.34 6.82 7.20
C LEU A 96 -11.95 7.04 6.64
N GLU A 97 -11.78 6.78 5.35
CA GLU A 97 -10.48 6.96 4.70
C GLU A 97 -10.05 8.42 4.70
N LYS A 98 -11.00 9.34 4.51
CA LYS A 98 -10.71 10.77 4.60
C LYS A 98 -10.26 11.17 5.98
N GLN A 99 -10.90 10.61 7.02
CA GLN A 99 -10.48 10.89 8.39
C GLN A 99 -9.08 10.34 8.66
N MET A 100 -8.80 9.14 8.19
CA MET A 100 -7.47 8.55 8.35
C MET A 100 -6.40 9.40 7.69
N ALA A 101 -6.70 9.87 6.48
CA ALA A 101 -5.76 10.72 5.75
C ALA A 101 -5.50 12.03 6.51
N GLN A 102 -6.56 12.62 7.06
CA GLN A 102 -6.42 13.87 7.82
C GLN A 102 -5.55 13.66 9.06
N MET A 103 -5.77 12.57 9.78
CA MET A 103 -4.96 12.25 10.95
C MET A 103 -3.49 12.11 10.59
N LYS A 104 -3.21 11.42 9.49
CA LYS A 104 -1.85 11.21 9.04
C LYS A 104 -1.19 12.52 8.60
N LEU A 105 -1.96 13.37 7.92
CA LEU A 105 -1.47 14.71 7.56
C LEU A 105 -1.13 15.53 8.78
N ASN A 106 -1.96 15.47 9.81
CA ASN A 106 -1.73 16.23 11.03
C ASN A 106 -0.45 15.80 11.75
N ASN A 107 0.00 14.58 11.50
CA ASN A 107 1.18 14.03 12.16
C ASN A 107 2.47 14.17 11.34
N LEU A 108 2.42 14.79 10.19
CA LEU A 108 3.63 14.98 9.37
C LEU A 108 4.55 16.10 9.88
#